data_199d7b4cbdb7e34cb1abe8f41890babf
#
_entry.id   199d7b4cbdb7e34cb1abe8f41890babf
#
_cell.length_a   1.000
_cell.length_b   1.000
_cell.length_c   1.000
_cell.angle_alpha   90.00
_cell.angle_beta   90.00
_cell.angle_gamma   90.00
#
_symmetry.space_group_name_H-M   'P 1'
#
loop_
_entity.id
_entity.type
_entity.pdbx_description
1 polymer ?
#
loop_
_entity_poly.entity_id
_entity_poly.type
_entity_poly.pdbx_seq_one_letter_code
_entity_poly.pdbx_strand_id
1 'polypeptide(L)'
;MTNGEIDRLGDRIMVSEKPSIKDLDMLQEFRKSYKDPLSRVFIILRSFAIKVDREAIVTFRIKRIDTIIRKLNRFKANPEGKMPLSRMWDIAGCRCILNSDDESIIYKLKDTLIKEFGECKINDHVSKPKQDGYRSLHIYIQDKLQAKKVEVQIRTTKQHNWATLVEIIDLIYDTKIKEGSKSAELQRFLFLFSKKENLNYIEKNELIKIERKYRIFKKMSKVFSKNYISIRRQWIQQNKIYGSFYVIEANKDFTSSIDLFRDFEEAEHEYYLKYSTKGESNILLTYIKNAKFKQISKAYSNYVLTMHSFFDDYKFILEEQVIEKLKLRSFFALWKSLNRYRKTTVVYLRNIRNEINELNNCRQDSAIKKKDKIEWEKDLNNEILTWQQSTNKFFQRQSKEIKRGGFIEFLVKTQFKLLAWQIK
;
A
#
# COMPACT_ATOMS: atom_id res chain seq x y z
N MET A 1 8.01 24.22 -22.66
CA MET A 1 8.89 24.89 -21.68
C MET A 1 10.31 24.37 -21.85
N THR A 2 11.28 25.27 -21.86
CA THR A 2 12.71 24.95 -21.84
C THR A 2 13.15 24.53 -20.42
N ASN A 3 14.30 23.84 -20.30
CA ASN A 3 14.82 23.47 -18.99
C ASN A 3 15.08 24.70 -18.09
N GLY A 4 15.54 25.81 -18.67
CA GLY A 4 15.76 27.05 -17.93
C GLY A 4 14.48 27.69 -17.41
N GLU A 5 13.37 27.61 -18.15
CA GLU A 5 12.05 28.06 -17.67
C GLU A 5 11.53 27.18 -16.55
N ILE A 6 11.72 25.85 -16.66
CA ILE A 6 11.34 24.88 -15.64
C ILE A 6 12.14 25.10 -14.34
N ASP A 7 13.44 25.39 -14.44
CA ASP A 7 14.28 25.62 -13.28
C ASP A 7 13.94 26.95 -12.60
N ARG A 8 13.68 28.02 -13.38
CA ARG A 8 13.17 29.30 -12.83
C ARG A 8 11.81 29.13 -12.14
N LEU A 9 10.93 28.26 -12.67
CA LEU A 9 9.69 27.91 -11.99
C LEU A 9 9.96 27.23 -10.64
N GLY A 10 10.88 26.27 -10.61
CA GLY A 10 11.31 25.60 -9.38
C GLY A 10 11.83 26.58 -8.33
N ASP A 11 12.65 27.54 -8.73
CA ASP A 11 13.19 28.58 -7.86
C ASP A 11 12.08 29.50 -7.29
N ARG A 12 11.12 29.93 -8.11
CA ARG A 12 9.97 30.72 -7.61
C ARG A 12 9.13 29.95 -6.61
N ILE A 13 8.87 28.67 -6.86
CA ILE A 13 8.12 27.79 -5.93
C ILE A 13 8.87 27.61 -4.60
N MET A 14 10.20 27.50 -4.64
CA MET A 14 11.01 27.37 -3.41
C MET A 14 11.04 28.64 -2.56
N VAL A 15 11.00 29.83 -3.17
CA VAL A 15 11.05 31.11 -2.45
C VAL A 15 9.69 31.47 -1.85
N SER A 16 8.61 31.08 -2.47
CA SER A 16 7.25 31.42 -2.06
C SER A 16 6.75 30.51 -0.92
N GLU A 17 6.08 31.08 0.09
CA GLU A 17 5.35 30.28 1.08
C GLU A 17 4.16 29.54 0.46
N LYS A 18 3.48 30.20 -0.51
CA LYS A 18 2.43 29.59 -1.34
C LYS A 18 2.70 29.93 -2.80
N PRO A 19 2.88 28.92 -3.67
CA PRO A 19 3.03 29.16 -5.10
C PRO A 19 1.81 29.93 -5.68
N SER A 20 2.05 30.83 -6.60
CA SER A 20 0.98 31.53 -7.32
C SER A 20 0.17 30.57 -8.18
N ILE A 21 -1.06 30.92 -8.51
CA ILE A 21 -1.90 30.13 -9.44
C ILE A 21 -1.14 29.92 -10.76
N LYS A 22 -0.51 30.96 -11.30
CA LYS A 22 0.29 30.89 -12.50
C LYS A 22 1.44 29.87 -12.39
N ASP A 23 2.14 29.83 -11.26
CA ASP A 23 3.22 28.86 -11.05
C ASP A 23 2.67 27.41 -10.90
N LEU A 24 1.50 27.25 -10.29
CA LEU A 24 0.82 25.96 -10.23
C LEU A 24 0.38 25.46 -11.59
N ASP A 25 -0.19 26.35 -12.44
CA ASP A 25 -0.56 26.03 -13.82
C ASP A 25 0.67 25.62 -14.65
N MET A 26 1.77 26.37 -14.54
CA MET A 26 3.03 26.02 -15.21
C MET A 26 3.58 24.68 -14.71
N LEU A 27 3.52 24.41 -13.41
CA LEU A 27 3.94 23.13 -12.83
C LEU A 27 3.07 21.97 -13.34
N GLN A 28 1.78 22.23 -13.48
CA GLN A 28 0.82 21.29 -14.03
C GLN A 28 1.15 20.93 -15.47
N GLU A 29 1.37 21.93 -16.34
CA GLU A 29 1.78 21.72 -17.74
C GLU A 29 3.13 20.97 -17.83
N PHE A 30 4.07 21.27 -16.97
CA PHE A 30 5.32 20.51 -16.86
C PHE A 30 5.07 19.05 -16.51
N ARG A 31 4.18 18.74 -15.56
CA ARG A 31 3.80 17.36 -15.20
C ARG A 31 3.13 16.64 -16.37
N LYS A 32 2.15 17.29 -17.04
CA LYS A 32 1.44 16.74 -18.21
C LYS A 32 2.38 16.33 -19.33
N SER A 33 3.46 17.07 -19.52
CA SER A 33 4.44 16.80 -20.58
C SER A 33 5.18 15.46 -20.42
N TYR A 34 5.01 14.74 -19.30
CA TYR A 34 5.55 13.39 -19.11
C TYR A 34 4.61 12.27 -19.56
N LYS A 35 3.39 12.58 -20.04
CA LYS A 35 2.41 11.59 -20.51
C LYS A 35 2.99 10.58 -21.50
N ASP A 36 3.59 11.07 -22.58
CA ASP A 36 4.07 10.21 -23.67
C ASP A 36 5.32 9.40 -23.28
N PRO A 37 6.38 10.00 -22.68
CA PRO A 37 7.51 9.23 -22.15
C PRO A 37 7.08 8.12 -21.19
N LEU A 38 6.15 8.46 -20.28
CA LEU A 38 5.64 7.54 -19.29
C LEU A 38 4.86 6.38 -19.93
N SER A 39 4.02 6.68 -20.94
CA SER A 39 3.25 5.67 -21.65
C SER A 39 4.15 4.70 -22.44
N ARG A 40 5.20 5.20 -23.11
CA ARG A 40 6.17 4.35 -23.82
C ARG A 40 6.89 3.39 -22.88
N VAL A 41 7.44 3.91 -21.78
CA VAL A 41 8.12 3.08 -20.77
C VAL A 41 7.15 2.06 -20.14
N PHE A 42 5.92 2.48 -19.86
CA PHE A 42 4.90 1.59 -19.28
C PHE A 42 4.55 0.41 -20.19
N ILE A 43 4.35 0.66 -21.51
CA ILE A 43 3.99 -0.41 -22.46
C ILE A 43 5.09 -1.47 -22.50
N ILE A 44 6.35 -1.03 -22.59
CA ILE A 44 7.50 -1.94 -22.64
C ILE A 44 7.66 -2.69 -21.31
N LEU A 45 7.65 -1.97 -20.18
CA LEU A 45 7.74 -2.59 -18.86
C LEU A 45 6.66 -3.64 -18.65
N ARG A 46 5.41 -3.30 -19.01
CA ARG A 46 4.27 -4.22 -18.86
C ARG A 46 4.43 -5.47 -19.72
N SER A 47 4.90 -5.32 -20.96
CA SER A 47 5.10 -6.47 -21.84
C SER A 47 6.14 -7.46 -21.28
N PHE A 48 7.20 -6.97 -20.68
CA PHE A 48 8.23 -7.80 -20.05
C PHE A 48 7.80 -8.36 -18.70
N ALA A 49 7.14 -7.55 -17.88
CA ALA A 49 6.67 -7.97 -16.57
C ALA A 49 5.70 -9.17 -16.65
N ILE A 50 4.75 -9.14 -17.60
CA ILE A 50 3.78 -10.25 -17.79
C ILE A 50 4.45 -11.52 -18.29
N LYS A 51 5.58 -11.43 -19.01
CA LYS A 51 6.33 -12.62 -19.46
C LYS A 51 7.02 -13.33 -18.30
N VAL A 52 7.50 -12.60 -17.31
CA VAL A 52 8.20 -13.18 -16.14
C VAL A 52 7.25 -13.51 -14.99
N ASP A 53 6.13 -12.78 -14.88
CA ASP A 53 5.07 -13.00 -13.89
C ASP A 53 3.72 -12.56 -14.44
N ARG A 54 2.87 -13.54 -14.81
CA ARG A 54 1.56 -13.28 -15.45
C ARG A 54 0.60 -12.45 -14.60
N GLU A 55 0.77 -12.48 -13.28
CA GLU A 55 -0.07 -11.75 -12.33
C GLU A 55 0.57 -10.43 -11.86
N ALA A 56 1.70 -10.05 -12.44
CA ALA A 56 2.34 -8.78 -12.13
C ALA A 56 1.38 -7.60 -12.35
N ILE A 57 1.34 -6.69 -11.39
CA ILE A 57 0.57 -5.46 -11.51
C ILE A 57 1.53 -4.35 -11.94
N VAL A 58 1.31 -3.81 -13.12
CA VAL A 58 2.09 -2.69 -13.63
C VAL A 58 1.21 -1.45 -13.67
N THR A 59 1.69 -0.38 -13.05
CA THR A 59 1.01 0.91 -12.96
C THR A 59 1.96 2.01 -13.37
N PHE A 60 1.41 3.15 -13.76
CA PHE A 60 2.20 4.37 -13.77
C PHE A 60 1.50 5.51 -13.04
N ARG A 61 2.27 6.49 -12.62
CA ARG A 61 1.78 7.71 -11.98
C ARG A 61 2.65 8.90 -12.31
N ILE A 62 2.05 10.07 -12.29
CA ILE A 62 2.75 11.36 -12.24
C ILE A 62 2.81 11.80 -10.78
N LYS A 63 3.97 12.33 -10.37
CA LYS A 63 4.20 12.78 -8.99
C LYS A 63 3.23 13.91 -8.64
N ARG A 64 2.66 13.85 -7.44
CA ARG A 64 1.71 14.85 -6.93
C ARG A 64 2.38 16.22 -6.80
N ILE A 65 1.61 17.27 -7.06
CA ILE A 65 2.06 18.67 -6.99
C ILE A 65 2.64 18.97 -5.59
N ASP A 66 1.90 18.66 -4.52
CA ASP A 66 2.33 18.86 -3.13
C ASP A 66 3.66 18.14 -2.81
N THR A 67 3.86 16.96 -3.39
CA THR A 67 5.09 16.19 -3.16
C THR A 67 6.28 16.77 -3.94
N ILE A 68 6.04 17.36 -5.11
CA ILE A 68 7.08 18.09 -5.86
C ILE A 68 7.49 19.34 -5.05
N ILE A 69 6.52 20.14 -4.61
CA ILE A 69 6.75 21.35 -3.83
C ILE A 69 7.50 21.01 -2.54
N ARG A 70 7.06 20.01 -1.77
CA ARG A 70 7.75 19.56 -0.56
C ARG A 70 9.18 19.08 -0.83
N LYS A 71 9.42 18.43 -1.97
CA LYS A 71 10.77 17.98 -2.34
C LYS A 71 11.67 19.16 -2.67
N LEU A 72 11.17 20.15 -3.41
CA LEU A 72 11.90 21.39 -3.68
C LEU A 72 12.25 22.13 -2.38
N ASN A 73 11.28 22.28 -1.46
CA ASN A 73 11.48 22.97 -0.19
C ASN A 73 12.52 22.30 0.73
N ARG A 74 12.69 20.97 0.66
CA ARG A 74 13.77 20.28 1.39
C ARG A 74 15.16 20.69 0.92
N PHE A 75 15.32 21.03 -0.35
CA PHE A 75 16.59 21.52 -0.90
C PHE A 75 16.85 23.01 -0.60
N LYS A 76 15.82 23.78 -0.18
CA LYS A 76 15.99 25.17 0.27
C LYS A 76 16.91 25.27 1.47
N ALA A 77 16.85 24.29 2.38
CA ALA A 77 17.67 24.25 3.60
C ALA A 77 19.15 23.87 3.36
N ASN A 78 19.49 23.38 2.15
CA ASN A 78 20.85 22.98 1.79
C ASN A 78 21.25 23.66 0.47
N PRO A 79 21.91 24.85 0.50
CA PRO A 79 22.27 25.60 -0.70
C PRO A 79 23.21 24.86 -1.66
N GLU A 80 24.05 23.97 -1.14
CA GLU A 80 24.96 23.13 -1.96
C GLU A 80 24.23 21.98 -2.67
N GLY A 81 23.03 21.63 -2.22
CA GLY A 81 22.21 20.54 -2.74
C GLY A 81 21.02 20.99 -3.59
N LYS A 82 20.98 22.22 -4.12
CA LYS A 82 19.88 22.67 -5.00
C LYS A 82 19.66 21.70 -6.14
N MET A 83 18.49 21.06 -6.17
CA MET A 83 18.07 20.21 -7.27
C MET A 83 17.18 21.03 -8.20
N PRO A 84 17.63 21.39 -9.41
CA PRO A 84 16.77 22.02 -10.39
C PRO A 84 15.55 21.17 -10.70
N LEU A 85 14.37 21.79 -10.88
CA LEU A 85 13.13 21.08 -11.14
C LEU A 85 13.22 20.22 -12.40
N SER A 86 13.93 20.71 -13.46
CA SER A 86 14.18 19.96 -14.70
C SER A 86 14.98 18.67 -14.48
N ARG A 87 15.78 18.60 -13.41
CA ARG A 87 16.61 17.44 -13.07
C ARG A 87 15.95 16.50 -12.04
N MET A 88 14.71 16.76 -11.65
CA MET A 88 13.97 15.87 -10.77
C MET A 88 13.57 14.59 -11.51
N TRP A 89 14.20 13.47 -11.17
CA TRP A 89 14.11 12.20 -11.91
C TRP A 89 12.82 11.43 -11.67
N ASP A 90 12.06 11.76 -10.62
CA ASP A 90 10.88 11.04 -10.17
C ASP A 90 9.56 11.81 -10.37
N ILE A 91 9.53 12.73 -11.38
CA ILE A 91 8.29 13.42 -11.81
C ILE A 91 7.29 12.41 -12.35
N ALA A 92 7.76 11.46 -13.13
CA ALA A 92 6.96 10.38 -13.68
C ALA A 92 7.56 9.03 -13.32
N GLY A 93 6.73 8.06 -12.99
CA GLY A 93 7.22 6.76 -12.60
C GLY A 93 6.26 5.62 -12.91
N CYS A 94 6.83 4.48 -13.31
CA CYS A 94 6.15 3.20 -13.39
C CYS A 94 6.43 2.38 -12.13
N ARG A 95 5.47 1.58 -11.74
CA ARG A 95 5.63 0.60 -10.67
C ARG A 95 5.26 -0.77 -11.17
N CYS A 96 6.15 -1.75 -10.96
CA CYS A 96 5.89 -3.16 -11.20
C CYS A 96 5.86 -3.89 -9.86
N ILE A 97 4.73 -4.50 -9.54
CA ILE A 97 4.54 -5.31 -8.33
C ILE A 97 4.44 -6.77 -8.80
N LEU A 98 5.46 -7.53 -8.53
CA LEU A 98 5.51 -8.96 -8.82
C LEU A 98 4.66 -9.72 -7.80
N ASN A 99 3.88 -10.68 -8.27
CA ASN A 99 3.09 -11.54 -7.39
C ASN A 99 3.95 -12.57 -6.67
N SER A 100 5.04 -12.99 -7.31
CA SER A 100 6.06 -13.85 -6.71
C SER A 100 6.89 -13.10 -5.67
N ASP A 101 7.29 -13.80 -4.60
CA ASP A 101 8.24 -13.32 -3.60
C ASP A 101 9.70 -13.65 -3.93
N ASP A 102 9.94 -14.34 -5.07
CA ASP A 102 11.28 -14.63 -5.56
C ASP A 102 11.96 -13.37 -6.12
N GLU A 103 12.91 -12.84 -5.37
CA GLU A 103 13.67 -11.64 -5.73
C GLU A 103 14.49 -11.82 -7.03
N SER A 104 14.81 -13.07 -7.45
CA SER A 104 15.53 -13.32 -8.71
C SER A 104 14.78 -12.81 -9.94
N ILE A 105 13.43 -12.79 -9.88
CA ILE A 105 12.58 -12.29 -10.95
C ILE A 105 12.76 -10.77 -11.14
N ILE A 106 13.03 -10.02 -10.07
CA ILE A 106 13.34 -8.59 -10.12
C ILE A 106 14.56 -8.35 -11.01
N TYR A 107 15.61 -9.16 -10.81
CA TYR A 107 16.87 -9.03 -11.56
C TYR A 107 16.73 -9.48 -13.02
N LYS A 108 15.97 -10.56 -13.29
CA LYS A 108 15.63 -10.96 -14.66
C LYS A 108 14.93 -9.84 -15.43
N LEU A 109 13.96 -9.19 -14.78
CA LEU A 109 13.25 -8.06 -15.39
C LEU A 109 14.17 -6.84 -15.57
N LYS A 110 15.04 -6.55 -14.60
CA LYS A 110 16.08 -5.51 -14.69
C LYS A 110 16.95 -5.70 -15.93
N ASP A 111 17.52 -6.90 -16.09
CA ASP A 111 18.45 -7.21 -17.17
C ASP A 111 17.78 -7.08 -18.56
N THR A 112 16.48 -7.46 -18.64
CA THR A 112 15.70 -7.29 -19.86
C THR A 112 15.46 -5.80 -20.17
N LEU A 113 15.17 -4.98 -19.15
CA LEU A 113 14.98 -3.53 -19.35
C LEU A 113 16.29 -2.83 -19.75
N ILE A 114 17.43 -3.23 -19.19
CA ILE A 114 18.74 -2.68 -19.57
C ILE A 114 19.06 -3.02 -21.03
N LYS A 115 18.76 -4.23 -21.50
CA LYS A 115 18.93 -4.60 -22.92
C LYS A 115 18.08 -3.74 -23.84
N GLU A 116 16.87 -3.38 -23.44
CA GLU A 116 15.93 -2.60 -24.24
C GLU A 116 16.29 -1.10 -24.28
N PHE A 117 16.55 -0.52 -23.10
CA PHE A 117 16.73 0.92 -22.97
C PHE A 117 18.20 1.37 -23.03
N GLY A 118 19.13 0.46 -22.90
CA GLY A 118 20.57 0.73 -22.79
C GLY A 118 20.98 1.07 -21.37
N GLU A 119 22.03 1.85 -21.23
CA GLU A 119 22.60 2.23 -19.95
C GLU A 119 21.60 3.05 -19.11
N CYS A 120 21.32 2.58 -17.89
CA CYS A 120 20.39 3.18 -16.94
C CYS A 120 21.04 3.37 -15.58
N LYS A 121 20.71 4.46 -14.90
CA LYS A 121 21.06 4.60 -13.48
C LYS A 121 20.19 3.66 -12.65
N ILE A 122 20.81 2.92 -11.74
CA ILE A 122 20.15 1.92 -10.88
C ILE A 122 20.41 2.24 -9.42
N ASN A 123 19.36 2.22 -8.59
CA ASN A 123 19.47 2.20 -7.12
C ASN A 123 18.86 0.89 -6.63
N ASP A 124 19.72 -0.02 -6.19
CA ASP A 124 19.33 -1.36 -5.73
C ASP A 124 19.17 -1.39 -4.21
N HIS A 125 17.92 -1.16 -3.76
CA HIS A 125 17.55 -1.31 -2.36
C HIS A 125 17.01 -2.72 -2.04
N VAL A 126 17.05 -3.66 -2.99
CA VAL A 126 16.76 -5.08 -2.73
C VAL A 126 17.98 -5.74 -2.10
N SER A 127 19.14 -5.62 -2.75
CA SER A 127 20.42 -6.15 -2.24
C SER A 127 20.98 -5.35 -1.06
N LYS A 128 20.75 -4.02 -1.05
CA LYS A 128 21.18 -3.10 0.00
C LYS A 128 19.97 -2.33 0.58
N PRO A 129 19.18 -2.96 1.48
CA PRO A 129 18.01 -2.32 2.07
C PRO A 129 18.37 -1.03 2.80
N LYS A 130 17.44 -0.06 2.84
CA LYS A 130 17.61 1.12 3.66
C LYS A 130 17.50 0.78 5.16
N GLN A 131 18.02 1.65 6.01
CA GLN A 131 18.01 1.47 7.47
C GLN A 131 16.60 1.31 8.07
N ASP A 132 15.59 1.88 7.41
CA ASP A 132 14.19 1.76 7.80
C ASP A 132 13.52 0.44 7.39
N GLY A 133 14.23 -0.41 6.62
CA GLY A 133 13.70 -1.67 6.08
C GLY A 133 13.12 -1.56 4.67
N TYR A 134 13.21 -0.40 4.02
CA TYR A 134 12.72 -0.22 2.65
C TYR A 134 13.50 -1.06 1.64
N ARG A 135 12.76 -1.77 0.77
CA ARG A 135 13.30 -2.56 -0.34
C ARG A 135 12.57 -2.24 -1.64
N SER A 136 13.34 -1.99 -2.69
CA SER A 136 12.85 -1.82 -4.07
C SER A 136 14.03 -1.71 -5.02
N LEU A 137 13.91 -2.19 -6.23
CA LEU A 137 14.83 -1.85 -7.30
C LEU A 137 14.29 -0.62 -8.05
N HIS A 138 15.11 0.43 -8.19
CA HIS A 138 14.80 1.63 -8.94
C HIS A 138 15.69 1.71 -10.17
N ILE A 139 15.09 1.84 -11.35
CA ILE A 139 15.77 2.03 -12.63
C ILE A 139 15.30 3.37 -13.19
N TYR A 140 16.22 4.23 -13.55
CA TYR A 140 15.92 5.54 -14.15
C TYR A 140 16.18 5.48 -15.63
N ILE A 141 15.08 5.40 -16.40
CA ILE A 141 15.10 5.27 -17.86
C ILE A 141 15.00 6.67 -18.47
N GLN A 142 15.88 6.98 -19.42
CA GLN A 142 15.77 8.19 -20.23
C GLN A 142 15.01 7.86 -21.51
N ASP A 143 13.85 8.50 -21.70
CA ASP A 143 13.10 8.40 -22.95
C ASP A 143 13.90 9.01 -24.11
N LYS A 144 14.12 8.22 -25.15
CA LYS A 144 14.98 8.63 -26.27
C LYS A 144 14.39 9.75 -27.12
N LEU A 145 13.04 9.88 -27.17
CA LEU A 145 12.37 10.85 -28.02
C LEU A 145 12.29 12.24 -27.38
N GLN A 146 12.06 12.33 -26.08
CA GLN A 146 11.86 13.59 -25.38
C GLN A 146 12.92 13.87 -24.31
N ALA A 147 13.95 13.03 -24.19
CA ALA A 147 15.03 13.14 -23.21
C ALA A 147 14.55 13.25 -21.75
N LYS A 148 13.30 12.87 -21.47
CA LYS A 148 12.72 12.88 -20.12
C LYS A 148 13.02 11.59 -19.37
N LYS A 149 13.15 11.70 -18.06
CA LYS A 149 13.47 10.57 -17.19
C LYS A 149 12.21 10.01 -16.55
N VAL A 150 12.08 8.69 -16.59
CA VAL A 150 11.00 7.93 -15.96
C VAL A 150 11.60 6.98 -14.96
N GLU A 151 11.16 7.06 -13.70
CA GLU A 151 11.57 6.13 -12.67
C GLU A 151 10.76 4.83 -12.80
N VAL A 152 11.42 3.68 -12.85
CA VAL A 152 10.79 2.36 -12.79
C VAL A 152 11.10 1.73 -11.43
N GLN A 153 10.07 1.46 -10.63
CA GLN A 153 10.18 0.78 -9.35
C GLN A 153 9.70 -0.67 -9.49
N ILE A 154 10.58 -1.63 -9.23
CA ILE A 154 10.25 -3.05 -9.24
C ILE A 154 10.30 -3.58 -7.82
N ARG A 155 9.25 -4.28 -7.40
CA ARG A 155 9.08 -4.82 -6.05
C ARG A 155 8.38 -6.17 -6.09
N THR A 156 8.68 -7.06 -5.13
CA THR A 156 7.79 -8.16 -4.81
C THR A 156 6.55 -7.65 -4.07
N THR A 157 5.52 -8.50 -3.97
CA THR A 157 4.32 -8.17 -3.19
C THR A 157 4.65 -7.85 -1.72
N LYS A 158 5.56 -8.60 -1.08
CA LYS A 158 5.98 -8.34 0.31
C LYS A 158 6.64 -6.96 0.47
N GLN A 159 7.56 -6.61 -0.43
CA GLN A 159 8.23 -5.31 -0.43
C GLN A 159 7.25 -4.16 -0.66
N HIS A 160 6.28 -4.36 -1.55
CA HIS A 160 5.23 -3.38 -1.83
C HIS A 160 4.30 -3.18 -0.62
N ASN A 161 3.85 -4.25 0.00
CA ASN A 161 2.98 -4.21 1.17
C ASN A 161 3.66 -3.48 2.33
N TRP A 162 4.94 -3.73 2.58
CA TRP A 162 5.67 -2.97 3.60
C TRP A 162 5.71 -1.47 3.30
N ALA A 163 6.01 -1.09 2.04
CA ALA A 163 6.08 0.31 1.65
C ALA A 163 4.75 1.04 1.76
N THR A 164 3.63 0.36 1.47
CA THR A 164 2.28 0.93 1.64
C THR A 164 1.85 0.96 3.09
N LEU A 165 2.29 0.01 3.93
CA LEU A 165 2.06 0.05 5.38
C LEU A 165 2.66 1.32 6.01
N VAL A 166 3.88 1.71 5.60
CA VAL A 166 4.50 2.97 6.07
C VAL A 166 3.60 4.16 5.77
N GLU A 167 3.07 4.24 4.54
CA GLU A 167 2.17 5.34 4.13
C GLU A 167 0.84 5.32 4.87
N ILE A 168 0.29 4.14 5.16
CA ILE A 168 -0.94 3.99 5.95
C ILE A 168 -0.71 4.44 7.40
N ILE A 169 0.42 4.08 8.00
CA ILE A 169 0.78 4.51 9.35
C ILE A 169 0.98 6.03 9.39
N ASP A 170 1.66 6.60 8.39
CA ASP A 170 1.81 8.06 8.27
C ASP A 170 0.44 8.76 8.21
N LEU A 171 -0.52 8.20 7.45
CA LEU A 171 -1.87 8.74 7.35
C LEU A 171 -2.64 8.63 8.68
N ILE A 172 -2.61 7.46 9.35
CA ILE A 172 -3.41 7.19 10.56
C ILE A 172 -2.89 7.97 11.78
N TYR A 173 -1.59 8.23 11.86
CA TYR A 173 -0.96 8.88 13.01
C TYR A 173 -0.51 10.30 12.75
N ASP A 174 -0.81 10.84 11.55
CA ASP A 174 -0.36 12.15 11.07
C ASP A 174 1.16 12.33 11.30
N THR A 175 1.90 11.27 10.91
CA THR A 175 3.35 11.24 11.00
C THR A 175 3.96 11.46 9.62
N LYS A 176 5.22 11.83 9.58
CA LYS A 176 5.99 11.98 8.34
C LYS A 176 7.23 11.10 8.44
N ILE A 177 7.04 9.80 8.69
CA ILE A 177 8.13 8.84 8.93
C ILE A 177 9.14 8.87 7.78
N LYS A 178 8.66 8.91 6.54
CA LYS A 178 9.54 9.03 5.35
C LYS A 178 10.34 10.33 5.29
N GLU A 179 9.92 11.36 6.02
CA GLU A 179 10.54 12.69 6.05
C GLU A 179 11.37 12.92 7.34
N GLY A 180 11.57 11.86 8.14
CA GLY A 180 12.41 11.92 9.35
C GLY A 180 11.68 12.43 10.61
N SER A 181 10.35 12.31 10.66
CA SER A 181 9.59 12.77 11.82
C SER A 181 9.76 11.90 13.06
N LYS A 182 9.49 12.52 14.23
CA LYS A 182 9.90 12.13 15.58
C LYS A 182 9.26 10.89 16.22
N SER A 183 8.59 9.99 15.50
CA SER A 183 8.04 8.79 16.12
C SER A 183 8.99 7.59 16.03
N ALA A 184 10.04 7.61 16.85
CA ALA A 184 11.04 6.53 16.91
C ALA A 184 10.41 5.14 17.15
N GLU A 185 9.35 5.05 17.96
CA GLU A 185 8.67 3.79 18.22
C GLU A 185 7.92 3.25 16.99
N LEU A 186 7.23 4.11 16.22
CA LEU A 186 6.57 3.67 14.98
C LEU A 186 7.59 3.30 13.90
N GLN A 187 8.71 4.02 13.80
CA GLN A 187 9.83 3.64 12.93
C GLN A 187 10.40 2.28 13.35
N ARG A 188 10.60 2.07 14.67
CA ARG A 188 11.05 0.78 15.21
C ARG A 188 10.06 -0.34 14.92
N PHE A 189 8.77 -0.08 15.07
CA PHE A 189 7.71 -1.03 14.68
C PHE A 189 7.81 -1.44 13.21
N LEU A 190 7.92 -0.47 12.29
CA LEU A 190 8.03 -0.72 10.85
C LEU A 190 9.31 -1.48 10.50
N PHE A 191 10.45 -1.13 11.12
CA PHE A 191 11.68 -1.86 10.96
C PHE A 191 11.55 -3.33 11.41
N LEU A 192 11.00 -3.57 12.59
CA LEU A 192 10.75 -4.93 13.08
C LEU A 192 9.78 -5.68 12.15
N PHE A 193 8.72 -5.00 11.71
CA PHE A 193 7.74 -5.60 10.80
C PHE A 193 8.33 -5.95 9.43
N SER A 194 9.35 -5.23 8.95
CA SER A 194 10.05 -5.54 7.69
C SER A 194 10.76 -6.90 7.70
N LYS A 195 11.14 -7.38 8.89
CA LYS A 195 11.82 -8.66 9.11
C LYS A 195 10.98 -9.66 9.93
N LYS A 196 9.67 -9.57 9.86
CA LYS A 196 8.71 -10.35 10.67
C LYS A 196 8.92 -11.85 10.67
N GLU A 197 9.48 -12.42 9.61
CA GLU A 197 9.76 -13.85 9.48
C GLU A 197 11.01 -14.28 10.29
N ASN A 198 11.90 -13.34 10.63
CA ASN A 198 13.19 -13.58 11.29
C ASN A 198 13.33 -12.83 12.63
N LEU A 199 12.22 -12.50 13.29
CA LEU A 199 12.24 -11.85 14.60
C LEU A 199 12.67 -12.84 15.69
N ASN A 200 13.62 -12.44 16.51
CA ASN A 200 13.91 -13.16 17.75
C ASN A 200 12.81 -12.89 18.81
N TYR A 201 12.89 -13.60 19.93
CA TYR A 201 11.90 -13.51 21.00
C TYR A 201 11.72 -12.09 21.56
N ILE A 202 12.81 -11.36 21.77
CA ILE A 202 12.80 -9.99 22.32
C ILE A 202 12.14 -9.04 21.33
N GLU A 203 12.57 -9.08 20.08
CA GLU A 203 12.04 -8.25 19.00
C GLU A 203 10.55 -8.49 18.75
N LYS A 204 10.11 -9.73 18.81
CA LYS A 204 8.69 -10.09 18.65
C LYS A 204 7.83 -9.50 19.76
N ASN A 205 8.30 -9.59 21.01
CA ASN A 205 7.61 -8.99 22.16
C ASN A 205 7.63 -7.44 22.08
N GLU A 206 8.72 -6.84 21.63
CA GLU A 206 8.83 -5.40 21.40
C GLU A 206 7.82 -4.93 20.35
N LEU A 207 7.75 -5.60 19.20
CA LEU A 207 6.79 -5.29 18.14
C LEU A 207 5.35 -5.33 18.65
N ILE A 208 4.98 -6.38 19.37
CA ILE A 208 3.64 -6.54 19.94
C ILE A 208 3.38 -5.47 21.02
N LYS A 209 4.38 -5.06 21.80
CA LYS A 209 4.26 -3.98 22.80
C LYS A 209 3.94 -2.65 22.12
N ILE A 210 4.65 -2.32 21.04
CA ILE A 210 4.43 -1.08 20.28
C ILE A 210 3.05 -1.12 19.59
N GLU A 211 2.69 -2.21 18.95
CA GLU A 211 1.37 -2.38 18.35
C GLU A 211 0.24 -2.11 19.37
N ARG A 212 0.35 -2.69 20.57
CA ARG A 212 -0.64 -2.48 21.62
C ARG A 212 -0.72 -1.04 22.11
N LYS A 213 0.41 -0.37 22.28
CA LYS A 213 0.48 1.04 22.68
C LYS A 213 -0.25 1.91 21.69
N TYR A 214 0.01 1.73 20.40
CA TYR A 214 -0.56 2.53 19.32
C TYR A 214 -1.90 2.00 18.82
N ARG A 215 -2.28 0.76 19.15
CA ARG A 215 -3.51 0.06 18.70
C ARG A 215 -3.60 0.03 17.16
N ILE A 216 -2.48 -0.29 16.48
CA ILE A 216 -2.33 -0.21 15.03
C ILE A 216 -3.37 -1.08 14.34
N PHE A 217 -3.48 -2.37 14.73
CA PHE A 217 -4.44 -3.31 14.18
C PHE A 217 -5.88 -2.78 14.27
N LYS A 218 -6.27 -2.30 15.46
CA LYS A 218 -7.63 -1.81 15.70
C LYS A 218 -7.95 -0.57 14.87
N LYS A 219 -7.00 0.38 14.76
CA LYS A 219 -7.20 1.61 13.97
C LYS A 219 -7.27 1.30 12.49
N MET A 220 -6.33 0.49 11.95
CA MET A 220 -6.37 0.07 10.54
C MET A 220 -7.66 -0.67 10.21
N SER A 221 -8.05 -1.64 11.04
CA SER A 221 -9.28 -2.40 10.85
C SER A 221 -10.51 -1.49 10.78
N LYS A 222 -10.61 -0.48 11.66
CA LYS A 222 -11.70 0.50 11.64
C LYS A 222 -11.72 1.35 10.37
N VAL A 223 -10.54 1.83 9.93
CA VAL A 223 -10.42 2.63 8.71
C VAL A 223 -10.82 1.84 7.48
N PHE A 224 -10.33 0.60 7.38
CA PHE A 224 -10.59 -0.26 6.22
C PHE A 224 -12.05 -0.68 6.13
N SER A 225 -12.67 -1.05 7.24
CA SER A 225 -14.10 -1.35 7.30
C SER A 225 -14.96 -0.15 6.86
N LYS A 226 -14.61 1.07 7.28
CA LYS A 226 -15.32 2.29 6.85
C LYS A 226 -15.29 2.50 5.34
N ASN A 227 -14.17 2.17 4.68
CA ASN A 227 -13.98 2.44 3.25
C ASN A 227 -14.51 1.32 2.34
N TYR A 228 -14.56 0.09 2.83
CA TYR A 228 -14.77 -1.07 1.98
C TYR A 228 -16.02 -0.94 1.10
N ILE A 229 -17.16 -0.63 1.69
CA ILE A 229 -18.43 -0.51 0.97
C ILE A 229 -18.47 0.71 0.07
N SER A 230 -18.06 1.87 0.61
CA SER A 230 -18.09 3.14 -0.13
C SER A 230 -17.28 3.06 -1.43
N ILE A 231 -16.04 2.61 -1.34
CA ILE A 231 -15.14 2.49 -2.50
C ILE A 231 -15.62 1.42 -3.48
N ARG A 232 -16.09 0.27 -3.01
CA ARG A 232 -16.64 -0.77 -3.90
C ARG A 232 -17.88 -0.28 -4.65
N ARG A 233 -18.75 0.46 -3.98
CA ARG A 233 -19.92 1.07 -4.62
C ARG A 233 -19.52 2.04 -5.72
N GLN A 234 -18.59 2.96 -5.45
CA GLN A 234 -18.07 3.90 -6.44
C GLN A 234 -17.44 3.16 -7.62
N TRP A 235 -16.62 2.15 -7.35
CA TRP A 235 -16.02 1.31 -8.39
C TRP A 235 -17.07 0.67 -9.30
N ILE A 236 -18.11 0.05 -8.74
CA ILE A 236 -19.14 -0.63 -9.52
C ILE A 236 -19.96 0.37 -10.35
N GLN A 237 -20.30 1.52 -9.78
CA GLN A 237 -21.06 2.57 -10.48
C GLN A 237 -20.28 3.11 -11.67
N GLN A 238 -18.99 3.28 -11.55
CA GLN A 238 -18.13 3.86 -12.58
C GLN A 238 -17.55 2.83 -13.55
N ASN A 239 -17.48 1.55 -13.19
CA ASN A 239 -16.91 0.49 -14.04
C ASN A 239 -17.72 0.22 -15.35
N LYS A 240 -18.84 0.93 -15.55
CA LYS A 240 -19.53 1.01 -16.85
C LYS A 240 -18.75 1.85 -17.87
N ILE A 241 -17.83 2.67 -17.41
CA ILE A 241 -16.91 3.45 -18.21
C ILE A 241 -15.64 2.59 -18.34
N TYR A 242 -15.41 1.99 -19.51
CA TYR A 242 -14.15 1.29 -19.79
C TYR A 242 -13.00 2.30 -19.76
N GLY A 243 -12.44 2.50 -18.58
CA GLY A 243 -11.35 3.43 -18.34
C GLY A 243 -10.16 2.72 -17.72
N SER A 244 -9.02 3.39 -17.78
CA SER A 244 -7.76 2.89 -17.25
C SER A 244 -7.00 3.95 -16.44
N PHE A 245 -7.52 5.17 -16.39
CA PHE A 245 -7.01 6.25 -15.55
C PHE A 245 -7.88 6.39 -14.31
N TYR A 246 -7.23 6.60 -13.18
CA TYR A 246 -7.88 6.66 -11.87
C TYR A 246 -7.39 7.89 -11.12
N VAL A 247 -8.32 8.69 -10.61
CA VAL A 247 -8.05 9.71 -9.60
C VAL A 247 -8.53 9.17 -8.26
N ILE A 248 -7.60 8.91 -7.36
CA ILE A 248 -7.89 8.31 -6.05
C ILE A 248 -7.53 9.33 -4.98
N GLU A 249 -8.44 9.57 -4.06
CA GLU A 249 -8.22 10.48 -2.94
C GLU A 249 -8.41 9.75 -1.61
N ALA A 250 -7.47 9.95 -0.68
CA ALA A 250 -7.62 9.56 0.72
C ALA A 250 -7.69 10.81 1.59
N ASN A 251 -8.86 11.07 2.16
CA ASN A 251 -9.12 12.25 2.97
C ASN A 251 -8.54 12.14 4.39
N LYS A 252 -8.39 13.26 5.08
CA LYS A 252 -7.92 13.33 6.47
C LYS A 252 -8.86 12.62 7.47
N ASP A 253 -10.14 12.51 7.16
CA ASP A 253 -11.11 11.74 7.95
C ASP A 253 -11.08 10.23 7.67
N PHE A 254 -10.09 9.79 6.90
CA PHE A 254 -9.87 8.41 6.43
C PHE A 254 -10.96 7.90 5.48
N THR A 255 -11.76 8.75 4.87
CA THR A 255 -12.60 8.35 3.75
C THR A 255 -11.79 8.37 2.46
N SER A 256 -12.11 7.46 1.56
CA SER A 256 -11.47 7.39 0.25
C SER A 256 -12.49 7.56 -0.85
N SER A 257 -12.07 8.12 -1.99
CA SER A 257 -12.84 8.16 -3.22
C SER A 257 -12.00 7.69 -4.40
N ILE A 258 -12.67 7.19 -5.44
CA ILE A 258 -12.04 6.74 -6.67
C ILE A 258 -12.91 7.17 -7.85
N ASP A 259 -12.30 7.90 -8.78
CA ASP A 259 -12.92 8.32 -10.02
C ASP A 259 -12.18 7.70 -11.20
N LEU A 260 -12.95 7.26 -12.20
CA LEU A 260 -12.48 6.48 -13.34
C LEU A 260 -12.66 7.27 -14.64
N PHE A 261 -11.60 7.37 -15.45
CA PHE A 261 -11.58 8.13 -16.69
C PHE A 261 -11.06 7.27 -17.86
N ARG A 262 -11.51 7.60 -19.08
CA ARG A 262 -11.08 6.94 -20.30
C ARG A 262 -9.74 7.45 -20.80
N ASP A 263 -9.54 8.76 -20.70
CA ASP A 263 -8.34 9.40 -21.18
C ASP A 263 -7.59 10.17 -20.09
N PHE A 264 -6.37 10.53 -20.43
CA PHE A 264 -5.46 11.20 -19.51
C PHE A 264 -5.87 12.66 -19.22
N GLU A 265 -6.39 13.37 -20.22
CA GLU A 265 -6.68 14.80 -20.11
C GLU A 265 -7.84 15.03 -19.14
N GLU A 266 -8.89 14.20 -19.23
CA GLU A 266 -10.02 14.24 -18.29
C GLU A 266 -9.55 13.91 -16.86
N ALA A 267 -8.77 12.86 -16.70
CA ALA A 267 -8.26 12.44 -15.38
C ALA A 267 -7.34 13.49 -14.75
N GLU A 268 -6.54 14.14 -15.57
CA GLU A 268 -5.58 15.15 -15.15
C GLU A 268 -6.28 16.47 -14.81
N HIS A 269 -7.31 16.85 -15.54
CA HIS A 269 -8.18 17.98 -15.23
C HIS A 269 -8.85 17.77 -13.87
N GLU A 270 -9.46 16.61 -13.63
CA GLU A 270 -10.09 16.28 -12.35
C GLU A 270 -9.08 16.26 -11.19
N TYR A 271 -7.89 15.69 -11.41
CA TYR A 271 -6.81 15.74 -10.42
C TYR A 271 -6.47 17.18 -10.04
N TYR A 272 -6.30 18.07 -11.03
CA TYR A 272 -5.93 19.46 -10.79
C TYR A 272 -7.07 20.26 -10.14
N LEU A 273 -8.30 20.03 -10.56
CA LEU A 273 -9.49 20.64 -9.95
C LEU A 273 -9.60 20.29 -8.46
N LYS A 274 -9.46 19.02 -8.11
CA LYS A 274 -9.45 18.57 -6.70
C LYS A 274 -8.29 19.17 -5.91
N TYR A 275 -7.11 19.23 -6.50
CA TYR A 275 -5.94 19.83 -5.86
C TYR A 275 -6.12 21.33 -5.61
N SER A 276 -6.59 22.09 -6.60
CA SER A 276 -6.80 23.56 -6.51
C SER A 276 -7.90 23.94 -5.53
N THR A 277 -8.95 23.12 -5.40
CA THR A 277 -10.08 23.40 -4.48
C THR A 277 -9.79 23.00 -3.04
N LYS A 278 -9.06 21.89 -2.81
CA LYS A 278 -8.85 21.31 -1.47
C LYS A 278 -7.45 21.61 -0.89
N GLY A 279 -6.52 22.11 -1.71
CA GLY A 279 -5.14 22.34 -1.31
C GLY A 279 -4.37 21.02 -1.09
N GLU A 280 -3.55 20.95 -0.04
CA GLU A 280 -2.78 19.75 0.30
C GLU A 280 -3.72 18.58 0.66
N SER A 281 -4.11 17.81 -0.33
CA SER A 281 -4.89 16.60 -0.20
C SER A 281 -4.10 15.39 -0.73
N ASN A 282 -4.39 14.22 -0.17
CA ASN A 282 -3.72 12.98 -0.59
C ASN A 282 -4.38 12.43 -1.85
N ILE A 283 -4.23 13.15 -2.98
CA ILE A 283 -4.80 12.81 -4.29
C ILE A 283 -3.73 12.18 -5.18
N LEU A 284 -4.09 11.12 -5.88
CA LEU A 284 -3.23 10.38 -6.81
C LEU A 284 -3.89 10.26 -8.17
N LEU A 285 -3.19 10.65 -9.24
CA LEU A 285 -3.51 10.27 -10.61
C LEU A 285 -2.66 9.07 -11.03
N THR A 286 -3.31 7.99 -11.44
CA THR A 286 -2.62 6.75 -11.84
C THR A 286 -3.30 6.06 -13.01
N TYR A 287 -2.57 5.14 -13.63
CA TYR A 287 -3.04 4.30 -14.73
C TYR A 287 -2.76 2.83 -14.44
N ILE A 288 -3.77 1.98 -14.66
CA ILE A 288 -3.64 0.52 -14.72
C ILE A 288 -4.51 0.01 -15.86
N LYS A 289 -3.92 -0.64 -16.84
CA LYS A 289 -4.66 -1.12 -18.01
C LYS A 289 -5.71 -2.17 -17.60
N ASN A 290 -6.99 -1.87 -17.80
CA ASN A 290 -8.13 -2.78 -17.56
C ASN A 290 -8.09 -3.43 -16.16
N ALA A 291 -7.87 -2.61 -15.13
CA ALA A 291 -7.71 -3.12 -13.77
C ALA A 291 -8.99 -3.74 -13.22
N LYS A 292 -8.84 -4.84 -12.50
CA LYS A 292 -9.85 -5.33 -11.56
C LYS A 292 -9.71 -4.57 -10.23
N PHE A 293 -10.80 -4.46 -9.47
CA PHE A 293 -10.78 -3.79 -8.16
C PHE A 293 -9.65 -4.28 -7.24
N LYS A 294 -9.42 -5.60 -7.19
CA LYS A 294 -8.34 -6.21 -6.40
C LYS A 294 -6.95 -5.69 -6.79
N GLN A 295 -6.72 -5.39 -8.07
CA GLN A 295 -5.43 -4.88 -8.53
C GLN A 295 -5.21 -3.43 -8.10
N ILE A 296 -6.23 -2.56 -8.22
CA ILE A 296 -6.13 -1.17 -7.78
C ILE A 296 -6.00 -1.08 -6.25
N SER A 297 -6.77 -1.89 -5.51
CA SER A 297 -6.67 -1.97 -4.05
C SER A 297 -5.31 -2.46 -3.58
N LYS A 298 -4.71 -3.43 -4.26
CA LYS A 298 -3.36 -3.93 -3.95
C LYS A 298 -2.29 -2.90 -4.27
N ALA A 299 -2.35 -2.28 -5.46
CA ALA A 299 -1.34 -1.32 -5.91
C ALA A 299 -1.35 0.00 -5.11
N TYR A 300 -2.50 0.38 -4.58
CA TYR A 300 -2.73 1.65 -3.91
C TYR A 300 -3.52 1.50 -2.60
N SER A 301 -3.17 0.47 -1.81
CA SER A 301 -3.83 0.18 -0.53
C SER A 301 -3.78 1.34 0.47
N ASN A 302 -2.77 2.20 0.37
CA ASN A 302 -2.60 3.43 1.15
C ASN A 302 -3.54 4.58 0.74
N TYR A 303 -4.21 4.47 -0.41
CA TYR A 303 -5.23 5.41 -0.88
C TYR A 303 -6.63 4.79 -0.81
N VAL A 304 -6.78 3.56 -1.28
CA VAL A 304 -8.06 2.86 -1.34
C VAL A 304 -8.54 2.43 0.05
N LEU A 305 -7.62 2.09 0.96
CA LEU A 305 -7.86 1.76 2.37
C LEU A 305 -8.93 0.66 2.59
N THR A 306 -8.92 -0.38 1.76
CA THR A 306 -9.90 -1.48 1.84
C THR A 306 -9.30 -2.82 2.21
N MET A 307 -8.05 -3.10 1.83
CA MET A 307 -7.34 -4.35 2.13
C MET A 307 -5.84 -4.12 2.27
N HIS A 308 -5.21 -4.92 3.14
CA HIS A 308 -3.76 -4.92 3.29
C HIS A 308 -3.29 -6.20 3.95
N SER A 309 -2.14 -6.74 3.53
CA SER A 309 -1.55 -7.97 4.11
C SER A 309 -1.15 -7.84 5.57
N PHE A 310 -1.12 -6.61 6.13
CA PHE A 310 -0.79 -6.37 7.52
C PHE A 310 -1.59 -7.26 8.49
N PHE A 311 -2.87 -7.52 8.20
CA PHE A 311 -3.72 -8.32 9.06
C PHE A 311 -3.25 -9.77 9.13
N ASP A 312 -2.92 -10.38 7.98
CA ASP A 312 -2.39 -11.75 7.91
C ASP A 312 -0.99 -11.84 8.53
N ASP A 313 -0.14 -10.86 8.23
CA ASP A 313 1.21 -10.77 8.75
C ASP A 313 1.23 -10.62 10.28
N TYR A 314 0.33 -9.80 10.83
CA TYR A 314 0.22 -9.62 12.28
C TYR A 314 -0.36 -10.87 12.95
N LYS A 315 -1.32 -11.54 12.31
CA LYS A 315 -1.84 -12.85 12.75
C LYS A 315 -0.71 -13.86 12.87
N PHE A 316 0.15 -13.97 11.83
CA PHE A 316 1.32 -14.85 11.84
C PHE A 316 2.26 -14.55 13.03
N ILE A 317 2.57 -13.27 13.31
CA ILE A 317 3.39 -12.88 14.46
C ILE A 317 2.76 -13.34 15.79
N LEU A 318 1.44 -13.24 15.93
CA LEU A 318 0.72 -13.70 17.11
C LEU A 318 0.73 -15.23 17.25
N GLU A 319 0.61 -15.98 16.15
CA GLU A 319 0.73 -17.43 16.10
C GLU A 319 2.11 -17.88 16.57
N GLU A 320 3.16 -17.27 16.03
CA GLU A 320 4.54 -17.51 16.46
C GLU A 320 4.76 -17.22 17.95
N GLN A 321 4.17 -16.13 18.47
CA GLN A 321 4.24 -15.83 19.90
C GLN A 321 3.57 -16.93 20.75
N VAL A 322 2.43 -17.44 20.30
CA VAL A 322 1.73 -18.55 21.01
C VAL A 322 2.61 -19.80 21.04
N ILE A 323 3.22 -20.17 19.91
CA ILE A 323 4.13 -21.32 19.79
C ILE A 323 5.31 -21.19 20.76
N GLU A 324 5.94 -20.03 20.82
CA GLU A 324 7.04 -19.78 21.76
C GLU A 324 6.64 -19.92 23.23
N LYS A 325 5.46 -19.38 23.59
CA LYS A 325 4.96 -19.49 24.99
C LYS A 325 4.58 -20.92 25.36
N LEU A 326 4.12 -21.71 24.40
CA LEU A 326 3.91 -23.15 24.55
C LEU A 326 5.22 -23.88 24.85
N LYS A 327 6.28 -23.62 24.05
CA LYS A 327 7.62 -24.22 24.26
C LYS A 327 8.20 -23.85 25.62
N LEU A 328 8.04 -22.62 26.07
CA LEU A 328 8.51 -22.13 27.38
C LEU A 328 7.68 -22.62 28.56
N ARG A 329 6.56 -23.32 28.34
CA ARG A 329 5.62 -23.80 29.34
C ARG A 329 5.16 -22.73 30.36
N SER A 330 5.12 -21.46 29.93
CA SER A 330 4.69 -20.34 30.80
C SER A 330 3.18 -20.13 30.69
N PHE A 331 2.41 -20.68 31.61
CA PHE A 331 0.94 -20.65 31.62
C PHE A 331 0.35 -19.26 31.47
N PHE A 332 0.78 -18.33 32.32
CA PHE A 332 0.22 -16.98 32.33
C PHE A 332 0.54 -16.20 31.02
N ALA A 333 1.78 -16.34 30.52
CA ALA A 333 2.17 -15.73 29.28
C ALA A 333 1.45 -16.37 28.08
N LEU A 334 1.27 -17.70 28.10
CA LEU A 334 0.50 -18.44 27.10
C LEU A 334 -0.96 -17.99 27.07
N TRP A 335 -1.63 -17.92 28.22
CA TRP A 335 -3.01 -17.44 28.33
C TRP A 335 -3.17 -16.03 27.76
N LYS A 336 -2.27 -15.11 28.10
CA LYS A 336 -2.28 -13.75 27.56
C LYS A 336 -2.11 -13.74 26.04
N SER A 337 -1.23 -14.57 25.49
CA SER A 337 -0.98 -14.65 24.04
C SER A 337 -2.17 -15.24 23.29
N LEU A 338 -2.74 -16.35 23.79
CA LEU A 338 -3.94 -16.99 23.23
C LEU A 338 -5.15 -16.04 23.27
N ASN A 339 -5.35 -15.34 24.37
CA ASN A 339 -6.45 -14.38 24.51
C ASN A 339 -6.28 -13.20 23.55
N ARG A 340 -5.04 -12.74 23.32
CA ARG A 340 -4.74 -11.71 22.33
C ARG A 340 -5.05 -12.18 20.92
N TYR A 341 -4.53 -13.35 20.53
CA TYR A 341 -4.81 -13.97 19.24
C TYR A 341 -6.32 -14.08 18.98
N ARG A 342 -7.07 -14.62 19.97
CA ARG A 342 -8.52 -14.74 19.90
C ARG A 342 -9.21 -13.38 19.70
N LYS A 343 -8.89 -12.38 20.54
CA LYS A 343 -9.49 -11.04 20.44
C LYS A 343 -9.21 -10.38 19.10
N THR A 344 -7.99 -10.50 18.58
CA THR A 344 -7.60 -9.96 17.27
C THR A 344 -8.39 -10.61 16.14
N THR A 345 -8.51 -11.95 16.15
CA THR A 345 -9.29 -12.71 15.16
C THR A 345 -10.78 -12.32 15.22
N VAL A 346 -11.38 -12.23 16.42
CA VAL A 346 -12.78 -11.84 16.57
C VAL A 346 -13.04 -10.42 16.06
N VAL A 347 -12.16 -9.46 16.35
CA VAL A 347 -12.31 -8.09 15.85
C VAL A 347 -12.27 -8.05 14.32
N TYR A 348 -11.34 -8.76 13.72
CA TYR A 348 -11.21 -8.81 12.26
C TYR A 348 -12.44 -9.42 11.59
N LEU A 349 -12.85 -10.61 12.02
CA LEU A 349 -14.02 -11.30 11.45
C LEU A 349 -15.33 -10.55 11.68
N ARG A 350 -15.47 -9.87 12.84
CA ARG A 350 -16.63 -9.00 13.09
C ARG A 350 -16.71 -7.84 12.10
N ASN A 351 -15.57 -7.21 11.78
CA ASN A 351 -15.55 -6.11 10.82
C ASN A 351 -15.99 -6.59 9.44
N ILE A 352 -15.48 -7.74 8.97
CA ILE A 352 -15.92 -8.29 7.66
C ILE A 352 -17.41 -8.64 7.69
N ARG A 353 -17.94 -9.19 8.79
CA ARG A 353 -19.39 -9.46 8.90
C ARG A 353 -20.23 -8.19 8.88
N ASN A 354 -19.77 -7.13 9.54
CA ASN A 354 -20.45 -5.83 9.46
C ASN A 354 -20.50 -5.33 8.01
N GLU A 355 -19.45 -5.52 7.24
CA GLU A 355 -19.41 -5.18 5.81
C GLU A 355 -20.44 -6.01 5.01
N ILE A 356 -20.59 -7.30 5.28
CA ILE A 356 -21.62 -8.14 4.67
C ILE A 356 -23.02 -7.65 5.05
N ASN A 357 -23.26 -7.32 6.31
CA ASN A 357 -24.55 -6.81 6.77
C ASN A 357 -24.91 -5.48 6.09
N GLU A 358 -23.96 -4.55 6.00
CA GLU A 358 -24.17 -3.30 5.29
C GLU A 358 -24.42 -3.51 3.79
N LEU A 359 -23.69 -4.45 3.16
CA LEU A 359 -23.95 -4.84 1.77
C LEU A 359 -25.38 -5.38 1.60
N ASN A 360 -25.85 -6.18 2.55
CA ASN A 360 -27.21 -6.72 2.54
C ASN A 360 -28.26 -5.60 2.71
N ASN A 361 -28.00 -4.61 3.55
CA ASN A 361 -28.85 -3.43 3.71
C ASN A 361 -28.91 -2.58 2.42
N CYS A 362 -27.85 -2.59 1.62
CA CYS A 362 -27.81 -1.93 0.29
C CYS A 362 -28.46 -2.77 -0.83
N ARG A 363 -29.13 -3.88 -0.53
CA ARG A 363 -29.76 -4.76 -1.55
C ARG A 363 -30.81 -4.05 -2.39
N GLN A 364 -31.47 -3.02 -1.86
CA GLN A 364 -32.48 -2.22 -2.58
C GLN A 364 -31.88 -1.13 -3.48
N ASP A 365 -30.56 -0.90 -3.43
CA ASP A 365 -29.89 0.07 -4.27
C ASP A 365 -29.89 -0.40 -5.73
N SER A 366 -30.74 0.22 -6.56
CA SER A 366 -30.86 -0.11 -7.99
C SER A 366 -29.60 0.23 -8.81
N ALA A 367 -28.70 1.05 -8.27
CA ALA A 367 -27.46 1.46 -8.93
C ALA A 367 -26.43 0.31 -9.04
N ILE A 368 -26.54 -0.72 -8.20
CA ILE A 368 -25.61 -1.87 -8.20
C ILE A 368 -26.31 -3.12 -8.74
N LYS A 369 -25.77 -3.71 -9.80
CA LYS A 369 -26.32 -4.92 -10.39
C LYS A 369 -26.28 -6.09 -9.38
N LYS A 370 -27.31 -6.94 -9.40
CA LYS A 370 -27.39 -8.15 -8.55
C LYS A 370 -26.15 -9.04 -8.65
N LYS A 371 -25.60 -9.20 -9.86
CA LYS A 371 -24.38 -9.99 -10.12
C LYS A 371 -23.18 -9.47 -9.34
N ASP A 372 -22.97 -8.15 -9.34
CA ASP A 372 -21.83 -7.51 -8.68
C ASP A 372 -21.95 -7.63 -7.14
N LYS A 373 -23.17 -7.55 -6.61
CA LYS A 373 -23.43 -7.79 -5.18
C LYS A 373 -23.09 -9.22 -4.76
N ILE A 374 -23.48 -10.20 -5.58
CA ILE A 374 -23.20 -11.62 -5.31
C ILE A 374 -21.69 -11.89 -5.35
N GLU A 375 -20.98 -11.35 -6.34
CA GLU A 375 -19.52 -11.49 -6.43
C GLU A 375 -18.83 -10.87 -5.22
N TRP A 376 -19.27 -9.70 -4.80
CA TRP A 376 -18.74 -9.00 -3.65
C TRP A 376 -18.99 -9.75 -2.32
N GLU A 377 -20.21 -10.23 -2.11
CA GLU A 377 -20.57 -11.06 -0.94
C GLU A 377 -19.73 -12.36 -0.90
N LYS A 378 -19.51 -12.97 -2.07
CA LYS A 378 -18.64 -14.13 -2.21
C LYS A 378 -17.20 -13.85 -1.81
N ASP A 379 -16.64 -12.71 -2.23
CA ASP A 379 -15.28 -12.30 -1.87
C ASP A 379 -15.15 -12.18 -0.34
N LEU A 380 -16.09 -11.51 0.33
CA LEU A 380 -16.11 -11.34 1.78
C LEU A 380 -16.25 -12.67 2.54
N ASN A 381 -17.16 -13.52 2.09
CA ASN A 381 -17.35 -14.85 2.67
C ASN A 381 -16.11 -15.73 2.51
N ASN A 382 -15.45 -15.68 1.36
CA ASN A 382 -14.19 -16.39 1.13
C ASN A 382 -13.09 -15.92 2.08
N GLU A 383 -13.02 -14.62 2.38
CA GLU A 383 -12.06 -14.07 3.34
C GLU A 383 -12.32 -14.57 4.76
N ILE A 384 -13.59 -14.57 5.19
CA ILE A 384 -13.99 -15.17 6.48
C ILE A 384 -13.58 -16.65 6.54
N LEU A 385 -13.93 -17.43 5.51
CA LEU A 385 -13.61 -18.86 5.45
C LEU A 385 -12.11 -19.11 5.51
N THR A 386 -11.32 -18.34 4.78
CA THR A 386 -9.85 -18.45 4.77
C THR A 386 -9.27 -18.21 6.16
N TRP A 387 -9.73 -17.18 6.86
CA TRP A 387 -9.30 -16.89 8.21
C TRP A 387 -9.75 -17.95 9.23
N GLN A 388 -10.97 -18.43 9.11
CA GLN A 388 -11.49 -19.51 9.96
C GLN A 388 -10.70 -20.81 9.75
N GLN A 389 -10.46 -21.20 8.50
CA GLN A 389 -9.71 -22.42 8.16
C GLN A 389 -8.26 -22.34 8.63
N SER A 390 -7.58 -21.22 8.43
CA SER A 390 -6.20 -21.03 8.89
C SER A 390 -6.11 -21.02 10.41
N THR A 391 -7.08 -20.42 11.09
CA THR A 391 -7.19 -20.43 12.55
C THR A 391 -7.43 -21.84 13.09
N ASN A 392 -8.36 -22.60 12.49
CA ASN A 392 -8.63 -23.99 12.85
C ASN A 392 -7.39 -24.87 12.65
N LYS A 393 -6.70 -24.72 11.52
CA LYS A 393 -5.43 -25.41 11.23
C LYS A 393 -4.39 -25.14 12.30
N PHE A 394 -4.22 -23.88 12.69
CA PHE A 394 -3.29 -23.47 13.74
C PHE A 394 -3.63 -24.19 15.06
N PHE A 395 -4.87 -24.12 15.55
CA PHE A 395 -5.27 -24.77 16.80
C PHE A 395 -5.16 -26.29 16.74
N GLN A 396 -5.50 -26.91 15.61
CA GLN A 396 -5.34 -28.37 15.44
C GLN A 396 -3.88 -28.81 15.55
N ARG A 397 -2.94 -28.05 14.93
CA ARG A 397 -1.51 -28.32 15.04
C ARG A 397 -1.05 -28.20 16.49
N GLN A 398 -1.40 -27.11 17.17
CA GLN A 398 -0.99 -26.89 18.56
C GLN A 398 -1.57 -27.95 19.50
N SER A 399 -2.81 -28.39 19.28
CA SER A 399 -3.43 -29.46 20.08
C SER A 399 -2.74 -30.82 19.90
N LYS A 400 -2.14 -31.11 18.74
CA LYS A 400 -1.36 -32.34 18.51
C LYS A 400 0.01 -32.31 19.16
N GLU A 401 0.66 -31.14 19.22
CA GLU A 401 1.97 -30.93 19.83
C GLU A 401 1.92 -30.95 21.37
N ILE A 402 0.77 -30.63 21.94
CA ILE A 402 0.54 -30.70 23.39
C ILE A 402 0.29 -32.19 23.77
N LYS A 403 1.33 -32.91 24.09
CA LYS A 403 1.26 -34.31 24.51
C LYS A 403 0.51 -34.42 25.85
N ARG A 404 -0.71 -34.99 25.79
CA ARG A 404 -1.57 -35.56 26.85
C ARG A 404 -1.88 -34.71 28.07
N GLY A 405 -3.18 -34.40 28.22
CA GLY A 405 -3.95 -34.24 29.45
C GLY A 405 -3.32 -33.37 30.51
N GLY A 406 -3.28 -32.08 30.31
CA GLY A 406 -2.82 -31.16 31.33
C GLY A 406 -3.48 -29.79 31.23
N PHE A 407 -3.19 -28.95 32.20
CA PHE A 407 -3.74 -27.59 32.24
C PHE A 407 -3.46 -26.76 31.01
N ILE A 408 -2.32 -27.00 30.33
CA ILE A 408 -1.99 -26.34 29.05
C ILE A 408 -2.97 -26.71 27.92
N GLU A 409 -3.27 -28.00 27.81
CA GLU A 409 -4.23 -28.49 26.82
C GLU A 409 -5.63 -27.92 27.10
N PHE A 410 -6.04 -27.87 28.36
CA PHE A 410 -7.28 -27.25 28.80
C PHE A 410 -7.34 -25.77 28.41
N LEU A 411 -6.27 -24.98 28.61
CA LEU A 411 -6.19 -23.57 28.26
C LEU A 411 -6.36 -23.37 26.72
N VAL A 412 -5.64 -24.15 25.93
CA VAL A 412 -5.71 -24.04 24.46
C VAL A 412 -7.09 -24.43 23.95
N LYS A 413 -7.65 -25.55 24.44
CA LYS A 413 -8.99 -26.00 24.05
C LYS A 413 -10.07 -25.01 24.47
N THR A 414 -9.95 -24.40 25.66
CA THR A 414 -10.91 -23.39 26.15
C THR A 414 -10.90 -22.14 25.28
N GLN A 415 -9.72 -21.61 24.94
CA GLN A 415 -9.61 -20.43 24.05
C GLN A 415 -10.13 -20.75 22.64
N PHE A 416 -9.90 -21.95 22.15
CA PHE A 416 -10.45 -22.37 20.86
C PHE A 416 -11.98 -22.48 20.89
N LYS A 417 -12.58 -23.09 21.94
CA LYS A 417 -14.04 -23.15 22.10
C LYS A 417 -14.65 -21.74 22.18
N LEU A 418 -14.03 -20.83 22.94
CA LEU A 418 -14.46 -19.43 23.04
C LEU A 418 -14.37 -18.71 21.68
N LEU A 419 -13.29 -18.94 20.94
CA LEU A 419 -13.16 -18.37 19.60
C LEU A 419 -14.24 -18.91 18.67
N ALA A 420 -14.42 -20.22 18.60
CA ALA A 420 -15.43 -20.87 17.79
C ALA A 420 -16.85 -20.39 18.10
N TRP A 421 -17.16 -20.13 19.36
CA TRP A 421 -18.43 -19.55 19.80
C TRP A 421 -18.59 -18.08 19.37
N GLN A 422 -17.52 -17.28 19.45
CA GLN A 422 -17.56 -15.84 19.13
C GLN A 422 -17.56 -15.55 17.62
N ILE A 423 -17.18 -16.51 16.79
CA ILE A 423 -17.13 -16.36 15.33
C ILE A 423 -18.29 -17.06 14.60
N LYS A 424 -19.14 -17.79 15.33
CA LYS A 424 -20.46 -18.23 14.83
C LYS A 424 -21.41 -17.04 14.72
#